data_1afb790a2587b9efedf02467bd9c6e36
#
_entry.id   1afb790a2587b9efedf02467bd9c6e36
#
_cell.length_a   1.000
_cell.length_b   1.000
_cell.length_c   1.000
_cell.angle_alpha   90.00
_cell.angle_beta   90.00
_cell.angle_gamma   90.00
#
_symmetry.space_group_name_H-M   'P 1'
#
loop_
_entity.id
_entity.type
_entity.pdbx_description
1 polymer ?
#
loop_
_entity_poly.entity_id
_entity_poly.type
_entity_poly.pdbx_seq_one_letter_code
_entity_poly.pdbx_strand_id
1 'polypeptide(L)'
;MTIFLILAPYGTFTLLMVVTSATVSLFMSAAVGLAVIAFDIVRGRAIKILGAGSVILFSALGFYLTLVDPGLSNSAVKLAVDAGVLAISLTSMAIRRPFTLQYALEVVDAETAKLPDFMKANYIITGAWTGAFLLMMIASVLMIYVPGLPLWSGLVIAFAARNSAAYFTKWYPEYRRAKFGPPAGALSRS
;
A
#
# COMPACT_ATOMS: atom_id res chain seq x y z
N MET A 1 -12.21 8.97 -0.75
CA MET A 1 -11.59 9.10 -2.08
C MET A 1 -10.09 8.81 -2.10
N THR A 2 -9.38 9.07 -1.03
CA THR A 2 -7.90 8.97 -0.96
C THR A 2 -7.36 7.54 -1.08
N ILE A 3 -8.05 6.53 -0.53
CA ILE A 3 -7.55 5.14 -0.51
C ILE A 3 -7.44 4.51 -1.92
N PHE A 4 -8.34 4.88 -2.84
CA PHE A 4 -8.28 4.39 -4.23
C PHE A 4 -7.09 4.96 -5.00
N LEU A 5 -6.72 6.24 -4.76
CA LEU A 5 -5.55 6.87 -5.36
C LEU A 5 -4.24 6.22 -4.90
N ILE A 6 -4.18 5.77 -3.63
CA ILE A 6 -3.02 5.07 -3.06
C ILE A 6 -2.76 3.76 -3.78
N LEU A 7 -3.83 3.03 -4.08
CA LEU A 7 -3.76 1.71 -4.69
C LEU A 7 -3.73 1.74 -6.23
N ALA A 8 -3.90 2.92 -6.84
CA ALA A 8 -3.95 3.07 -8.30
C ALA A 8 -2.71 2.47 -9.01
N PRO A 9 -1.45 2.76 -8.61
CA PRO A 9 -0.29 2.15 -9.26
C PRO A 9 -0.29 0.62 -9.19
N TYR A 10 -0.65 0.06 -8.05
CA TYR A 10 -0.71 -1.40 -7.86
C TYR A 10 -1.89 -2.04 -8.60
N GLY A 11 -3.02 -1.34 -8.64
CA GLY A 11 -4.17 -1.75 -9.47
C GLY A 11 -3.82 -1.77 -10.95
N THR A 12 -3.16 -0.72 -11.44
CA THR A 12 -2.65 -0.63 -12.81
C THR A 12 -1.70 -1.79 -13.12
N PHE A 13 -0.72 -2.06 -12.24
CA PHE A 13 0.19 -3.18 -12.39
C PHE A 13 -0.56 -4.50 -12.53
N THR A 14 -1.46 -4.80 -11.60
CA THR A 14 -2.20 -6.06 -11.58
C THR A 14 -3.07 -6.25 -12.84
N LEU A 15 -3.75 -5.18 -13.28
CA LEU A 15 -4.61 -5.23 -14.47
C LEU A 15 -3.79 -5.38 -15.74
N LEU A 16 -2.73 -4.60 -15.90
CA LEU A 16 -1.90 -4.63 -17.10
C LEU A 16 -1.10 -5.93 -17.22
N MET A 17 -0.68 -6.55 -16.11
CA MET A 17 -0.01 -7.86 -16.14
C MET A 17 -0.84 -8.97 -16.77
N VAL A 18 -2.17 -8.82 -16.83
CA VAL A 18 -3.06 -9.79 -17.49
C VAL A 18 -3.09 -9.62 -19.00
N VAL A 19 -2.91 -8.39 -19.49
CA VAL A 19 -3.16 -8.04 -20.91
C VAL A 19 -1.92 -7.55 -21.66
N THR A 20 -0.81 -7.28 -20.94
CA THR A 20 0.43 -6.75 -21.53
C THR A 20 1.67 -7.44 -20.95
N SER A 21 2.87 -7.02 -21.40
CA SER A 21 4.13 -7.50 -20.83
C SER A 21 4.37 -6.92 -19.42
N ALA A 22 5.17 -7.63 -18.61
CA ALA A 22 5.58 -7.19 -17.29
C ALA A 22 6.28 -5.81 -17.34
N THR A 23 7.15 -5.60 -18.32
CA THR A 23 7.87 -4.33 -18.50
C THR A 23 6.93 -3.15 -18.71
N VAL A 24 5.95 -3.31 -19.64
CA VAL A 24 4.93 -2.26 -19.86
C VAL A 24 4.10 -2.02 -18.62
N SER A 25 3.68 -3.08 -17.90
CA SER A 25 2.91 -2.98 -16.68
C SER A 25 3.66 -2.21 -15.58
N LEU A 26 4.97 -2.43 -15.42
CA LEU A 26 5.80 -1.74 -14.46
C LEU A 26 5.95 -0.24 -14.79
N PHE A 27 6.32 0.11 -16.03
CA PHE A 27 6.49 1.51 -16.40
C PHE A 27 5.18 2.29 -16.39
N MET A 28 4.08 1.69 -16.82
CA MET A 28 2.75 2.33 -16.74
C MET A 28 2.34 2.54 -15.27
N SER A 29 2.65 1.60 -14.38
CA SER A 29 2.38 1.74 -12.95
C SER A 29 3.24 2.83 -12.31
N ALA A 30 4.51 2.94 -12.72
CA ALA A 30 5.37 4.06 -12.31
C ALA A 30 4.80 5.40 -12.81
N ALA A 31 4.35 5.49 -14.06
CA ALA A 31 3.73 6.68 -14.62
C ALA A 31 2.45 7.10 -13.87
N VAL A 32 1.57 6.13 -13.55
CA VAL A 32 0.38 6.38 -12.71
C VAL A 32 0.79 6.86 -11.31
N GLY A 33 1.82 6.26 -10.71
CA GLY A 33 2.36 6.70 -9.43
C GLY A 33 2.86 8.15 -9.47
N LEU A 34 3.61 8.51 -10.53
CA LEU A 34 4.05 9.90 -10.77
C LEU A 34 2.87 10.86 -10.95
N ALA A 35 1.85 10.46 -11.71
CA ALA A 35 0.65 11.26 -11.89
C ALA A 35 -0.09 11.52 -10.57
N VAL A 36 -0.17 10.50 -9.69
CA VAL A 36 -0.75 10.65 -8.34
C VAL A 36 0.08 11.62 -7.48
N ILE A 37 1.42 11.52 -7.52
CA ILE A 37 2.31 12.44 -6.80
C ILE A 37 2.14 13.87 -7.33
N ALA A 38 2.13 14.06 -8.66
CA ALA A 38 1.93 15.36 -9.27
C ALA A 38 0.59 15.98 -8.87
N PHE A 39 -0.47 15.18 -8.86
CA PHE A 39 -1.79 15.60 -8.40
C PHE A 39 -1.81 16.04 -6.92
N ASP A 40 -1.11 15.31 -6.04
CA ASP A 40 -0.99 15.68 -4.64
C ASP A 40 -0.22 17.01 -4.48
N ILE A 41 0.89 17.19 -5.22
CA ILE A 41 1.70 18.44 -5.20
C ILE A 41 0.88 19.63 -5.67
N VAL A 42 0.16 19.51 -6.78
CA VAL A 42 -0.72 20.59 -7.30
C VAL A 42 -1.78 20.98 -6.30
N ARG A 43 -2.22 20.05 -5.45
CA ARG A 43 -3.17 20.29 -4.36
C ARG A 43 -2.54 20.77 -3.05
N GLY A 44 -1.25 21.06 -3.04
CA GLY A 44 -0.53 21.48 -1.83
C GLY A 44 -0.34 20.39 -0.79
N ARG A 45 -0.47 19.10 -1.17
CA ARG A 45 -0.29 17.96 -0.27
C ARG A 45 1.14 17.48 -0.27
N ALA A 46 1.57 16.90 0.85
CA ALA A 46 2.91 16.30 0.96
C ALA A 46 3.02 15.02 0.13
N ILE A 47 4.22 14.77 -0.41
CA ILE A 47 4.56 13.50 -1.06
C ILE A 47 4.51 12.37 -0.02
N LYS A 48 3.79 11.31 -0.35
CA LYS A 48 3.56 10.19 0.55
C LYS A 48 4.59 9.08 0.34
N ILE A 49 5.05 8.47 1.43
CA ILE A 49 6.08 7.41 1.41
C ILE A 49 5.69 6.25 0.50
N LEU A 50 4.43 5.80 0.59
CA LEU A 50 3.98 4.67 -0.25
C LEU A 50 3.94 5.07 -1.72
N GLY A 51 3.52 6.29 -2.05
CA GLY A 51 3.52 6.81 -3.43
C GLY A 51 4.93 6.91 -4.01
N ALA A 52 5.85 7.58 -3.32
CA ALA A 52 7.24 7.71 -3.76
C ALA A 52 7.93 6.33 -3.85
N GLY A 53 7.75 5.49 -2.84
CA GLY A 53 8.28 4.13 -2.82
C GLY A 53 7.76 3.28 -3.98
N SER A 54 6.47 3.42 -4.34
CA SER A 54 5.89 2.72 -5.50
C SER A 54 6.54 3.14 -6.81
N VAL A 55 6.75 4.43 -7.03
CA VAL A 55 7.40 4.93 -8.25
C VAL A 55 8.82 4.39 -8.36
N ILE A 56 9.59 4.45 -7.27
CA ILE A 56 10.95 3.90 -7.23
C ILE A 56 10.94 2.39 -7.51
N LEU A 57 10.07 1.64 -6.84
CA LEU A 57 9.95 0.19 -7.00
C LEU A 57 9.62 -0.20 -8.44
N PHE A 58 8.55 0.36 -9.01
CA PHE A 58 8.12 0.02 -10.35
C PHE A 58 9.14 0.44 -11.41
N SER A 59 9.76 1.62 -11.27
CA SER A 59 10.82 2.08 -12.18
C SER A 59 12.05 1.19 -12.09
N ALA A 60 12.53 0.88 -10.88
CA ALA A 60 13.70 0.04 -10.68
C ALA A 60 13.51 -1.37 -11.26
N LEU A 61 12.34 -2.00 -11.02
CA LEU A 61 12.02 -3.29 -11.61
C LEU A 61 11.85 -3.22 -13.14
N GLY A 62 11.23 -2.15 -13.66
CA GLY A 62 11.10 -1.93 -15.09
C GLY A 62 12.47 -1.80 -15.78
N PHE A 63 13.38 -1.04 -15.21
CA PHE A 63 14.76 -0.93 -15.71
C PHE A 63 15.52 -2.25 -15.56
N TYR A 64 15.35 -2.97 -14.45
CA TYR A 64 15.97 -4.28 -14.27
C TYR A 64 15.54 -5.27 -15.37
N LEU A 65 14.24 -5.36 -15.66
CA LEU A 65 13.73 -6.20 -16.75
C LEU A 65 14.24 -5.78 -18.12
N THR A 66 14.46 -4.49 -18.33
CA THR A 66 14.88 -3.99 -19.65
C THR A 66 16.38 -4.16 -19.88
N LEU A 67 17.19 -3.98 -18.84
CA LEU A 67 18.65 -3.84 -18.96
C LEU A 67 19.43 -5.05 -18.44
N VAL A 68 18.87 -5.82 -17.49
CA VAL A 68 19.61 -6.86 -16.76
C VAL A 68 19.06 -8.25 -17.08
N ASP A 69 17.77 -8.47 -16.88
CA ASP A 69 17.14 -9.79 -17.09
C ASP A 69 15.77 -9.66 -17.78
N PRO A 70 15.77 -9.56 -19.12
CA PRO A 70 14.52 -9.54 -19.88
C PRO A 70 13.72 -10.85 -19.81
N GLY A 71 14.35 -11.94 -19.38
CA GLY A 71 13.72 -13.28 -19.27
C GLY A 71 13.05 -13.57 -17.93
N LEU A 72 13.07 -12.63 -16.99
CA LEU A 72 12.47 -12.85 -15.67
C LEU A 72 10.97 -13.15 -15.77
N SER A 73 10.55 -14.25 -15.15
CA SER A 73 9.15 -14.72 -15.24
C SER A 73 8.17 -13.73 -14.62
N ASN A 74 6.94 -13.66 -15.14
CA ASN A 74 5.87 -12.82 -14.61
C ASN A 74 5.61 -13.09 -13.12
N SER A 75 5.73 -14.34 -12.67
CA SER A 75 5.58 -14.72 -11.27
C SER A 75 6.69 -14.15 -10.38
N ALA A 76 7.93 -14.15 -10.88
CA ALA A 76 9.07 -13.56 -10.18
C ALA A 76 8.94 -12.02 -10.09
N VAL A 77 8.48 -11.37 -11.18
CA VAL A 77 8.18 -9.93 -11.17
C VAL A 77 7.10 -9.59 -10.15
N LYS A 78 6.01 -10.38 -10.13
CA LYS A 78 4.95 -10.19 -9.15
C LYS A 78 5.46 -10.35 -7.72
N LEU A 79 6.25 -11.39 -7.46
CA LEU A 79 6.87 -11.60 -6.14
C LEU A 79 7.77 -10.43 -5.75
N ALA A 80 8.58 -9.90 -6.68
CA ALA A 80 9.43 -8.74 -6.44
C ALA A 80 8.62 -7.48 -6.09
N VAL A 81 7.49 -7.27 -6.74
CA VAL A 81 6.56 -6.17 -6.41
C VAL A 81 5.95 -6.37 -5.03
N ASP A 82 5.47 -7.57 -4.68
CA ASP A 82 4.89 -7.87 -3.37
C ASP A 82 5.94 -7.70 -2.25
N ALA A 83 7.17 -8.16 -2.46
CA ALA A 83 8.28 -7.97 -1.52
C ALA A 83 8.66 -6.49 -1.39
N GLY A 84 8.67 -5.75 -2.48
CA GLY A 84 8.98 -4.32 -2.49
C GLY A 84 7.97 -3.49 -1.72
N VAL A 85 6.67 -3.73 -1.90
CA VAL A 85 5.63 -3.00 -1.14
C VAL A 85 5.66 -3.36 0.35
N LEU A 86 5.93 -4.63 0.67
CA LEU A 86 6.16 -5.05 2.05
C LEU A 86 7.34 -4.31 2.67
N ALA A 87 8.47 -4.22 1.95
CA ALA A 87 9.67 -3.50 2.40
C ALA A 87 9.39 -2.00 2.61
N ILE A 88 8.66 -1.33 1.70
CA ILE A 88 8.23 0.06 1.86
C ILE A 88 7.41 0.24 3.13
N SER A 89 6.44 -0.65 3.38
CA SER A 89 5.59 -0.61 4.57
C SER A 89 6.41 -0.79 5.86
N LEU A 90 7.27 -1.80 5.93
CA LEU A 90 8.15 -2.05 7.06
C LEU A 90 9.11 -0.87 7.32
N THR A 91 9.72 -0.33 6.25
CA THR A 91 10.60 0.84 6.35
C THR A 91 9.85 2.04 6.91
N SER A 92 8.61 2.29 6.47
CA SER A 92 7.79 3.39 6.99
C SER A 92 7.54 3.28 8.50
N MET A 93 7.37 2.06 9.01
CA MET A 93 7.22 1.80 10.45
C MET A 93 8.56 1.96 11.19
N ALA A 94 9.66 1.46 10.61
CA ALA A 94 11.00 1.54 11.21
C ALA A 94 11.48 2.99 11.38
N ILE A 95 11.21 3.85 10.42
CA ILE A 95 11.54 5.30 10.51
C ILE A 95 10.51 6.10 11.34
N ARG A 96 9.62 5.41 12.06
CA ARG A 96 8.57 6.01 12.89
C ARG A 96 7.60 6.93 12.14
N ARG A 97 7.42 6.69 10.85
CA ARG A 97 6.45 7.38 9.98
C ARG A 97 5.58 6.37 9.25
N PRO A 98 4.68 5.64 9.98
CA PRO A 98 3.81 4.66 9.35
C PRO A 98 3.07 5.29 8.18
N PHE A 99 3.07 4.62 7.01
CA PHE A 99 2.59 5.25 5.79
C PHE A 99 1.11 5.70 5.88
N THR A 100 0.28 5.00 6.65
CA THR A 100 -1.13 5.37 6.84
C THR A 100 -1.29 6.69 7.60
N LEU A 101 -0.32 7.06 8.45
CA LEU A 101 -0.32 8.32 9.18
C LEU A 101 -0.39 9.53 8.23
N GLN A 102 0.35 9.49 7.11
CA GLN A 102 0.39 10.60 6.16
C GLN A 102 -0.99 10.89 5.53
N TYR A 103 -1.79 9.83 5.35
CA TYR A 103 -3.16 9.97 4.85
C TYR A 103 -4.15 10.39 5.94
N ALA A 104 -3.95 9.89 7.15
CA ALA A 104 -4.80 10.25 8.27
C ALA A 104 -4.65 11.73 8.67
N LEU A 105 -3.43 12.28 8.56
CA LEU A 105 -3.16 13.70 8.82
C LEU A 105 -3.88 14.67 7.86
N GLU A 106 -4.31 14.21 6.69
CA GLU A 106 -5.07 15.03 5.74
C GLU A 106 -6.55 15.22 6.12
N VAL A 107 -7.06 14.43 7.06
CA VAL A 107 -8.49 14.37 7.38
C VAL A 107 -8.80 14.66 8.87
N VAL A 108 -7.78 14.89 9.68
CA VAL A 108 -7.92 15.21 11.11
C VAL A 108 -7.42 16.62 11.40
N ASP A 109 -7.92 17.22 12.48
CA ASP A 109 -7.43 18.51 12.98
C ASP A 109 -6.04 18.38 13.64
N ALA A 110 -5.35 19.52 13.78
CA ALA A 110 -4.00 19.57 14.33
C ALA A 110 -3.91 19.11 15.80
N GLU A 111 -5.00 19.18 16.56
CA GLU A 111 -5.05 18.74 17.96
C GLU A 111 -5.14 17.22 18.05
N THR A 112 -6.02 16.60 17.26
CA THR A 112 -6.14 15.14 17.15
C THR A 112 -4.81 14.53 16.64
N ALA A 113 -4.14 15.20 15.72
CA ALA A 113 -2.85 14.74 15.17
C ALA A 113 -1.73 14.62 16.22
N LYS A 114 -1.76 15.42 17.28
CA LYS A 114 -0.77 15.43 18.37
C LYS A 114 -0.99 14.33 19.42
N LEU A 115 -2.15 13.70 19.42
CA LEU A 115 -2.49 12.70 20.43
C LEU A 115 -1.63 11.41 20.25
N PRO A 116 -1.01 10.90 21.34
CA PRO A 116 -0.26 9.64 21.28
C PRO A 116 -1.09 8.48 20.76
N ASP A 117 -2.36 8.46 21.10
CA ASP A 117 -3.32 7.45 20.65
C ASP A 117 -3.60 7.48 19.15
N PHE A 118 -3.53 8.65 18.52
CA PHE A 118 -3.64 8.79 17.07
C PHE A 118 -2.45 8.15 16.36
N MET A 119 -1.23 8.41 16.85
CA MET A 119 -0.02 7.77 16.34
C MET A 119 -0.09 6.24 16.49
N LYS A 120 -0.47 5.75 17.70
CA LYS A 120 -0.62 4.32 17.97
C LYS A 120 -1.65 3.65 17.05
N ALA A 121 -2.78 4.30 16.80
CA ALA A 121 -3.80 3.79 15.88
C ALA A 121 -3.24 3.63 14.46
N ASN A 122 -2.47 4.60 13.97
CA ASN A 122 -1.85 4.53 12.64
C ASN A 122 -0.78 3.44 12.54
N TYR A 123 -0.03 3.16 13.62
CA TYR A 123 0.88 2.00 13.66
C TYR A 123 0.12 0.68 13.52
N ILE A 124 -1.00 0.52 14.24
CA ILE A 124 -1.83 -0.69 14.20
C ILE A 124 -2.44 -0.86 12.80
N ILE A 125 -2.97 0.21 12.20
CA ILE A 125 -3.53 0.18 10.84
C ILE A 125 -2.43 -0.14 9.82
N THR A 126 -1.25 0.49 9.91
CA THR A 126 -0.10 0.15 9.04
C THR A 126 0.32 -1.31 9.24
N GLY A 127 0.33 -1.81 10.47
CA GLY A 127 0.60 -3.22 10.77
C GLY A 127 -0.39 -4.18 10.10
N ALA A 128 -1.68 -3.85 10.07
CA ALA A 128 -2.69 -4.63 9.35
C ALA A 128 -2.42 -4.66 7.83
N TRP A 129 -2.04 -3.54 7.23
CA TRP A 129 -1.62 -3.47 5.83
C TRP A 129 -0.33 -4.26 5.57
N THR A 130 0.65 -4.16 6.48
CA THR A 130 1.91 -4.93 6.40
C THR A 130 1.62 -6.44 6.44
N GLY A 131 0.71 -6.88 7.31
CA GLY A 131 0.23 -8.27 7.34
C GLY A 131 -0.45 -8.69 6.03
N ALA A 132 -1.26 -7.82 5.44
CA ALA A 132 -1.87 -8.09 4.14
C ALA A 132 -0.82 -8.21 3.02
N PHE A 133 0.18 -7.34 2.98
CA PHE A 133 1.28 -7.43 2.00
C PHE A 133 2.13 -8.69 2.21
N LEU A 134 2.38 -9.09 3.45
CA LEU A 134 3.06 -10.35 3.75
C LEU A 134 2.26 -11.56 3.26
N LEU A 135 0.95 -11.59 3.47
CA LEU A 135 0.09 -12.66 2.95
C LEU A 135 0.10 -12.72 1.42
N MET A 136 0.08 -11.56 0.75
CA MET A 136 0.20 -11.50 -0.71
C MET A 136 1.55 -12.02 -1.20
N MET A 137 2.65 -11.66 -0.53
CA MET A 137 3.98 -12.17 -0.85
C MET A 137 4.06 -13.69 -0.63
N ILE A 138 3.54 -14.22 0.48
CA ILE A 138 3.47 -15.67 0.74
C ILE A 138 2.66 -16.37 -0.35
N ALA A 139 1.50 -15.83 -0.72
CA ALA A 139 0.70 -16.39 -1.81
C ALA A 139 1.49 -16.45 -3.13
N SER A 140 2.27 -15.40 -3.45
CA SER A 140 3.11 -15.38 -4.65
C SER A 140 4.23 -16.42 -4.60
N VAL A 141 4.86 -16.62 -3.43
CA VAL A 141 5.86 -17.70 -3.21
C VAL A 141 5.21 -19.07 -3.42
N LEU A 142 4.05 -19.32 -2.80
CA LEU A 142 3.34 -20.60 -2.95
C LEU A 142 2.98 -20.88 -4.41
N MET A 143 2.52 -19.86 -5.14
CA MET A 143 2.20 -19.99 -6.56
C MET A 143 3.41 -20.36 -7.44
N ILE A 144 4.64 -20.00 -7.01
CA ILE A 144 5.87 -20.33 -7.73
C ILE A 144 6.33 -21.77 -7.39
N TYR A 145 6.27 -22.14 -6.12
CA TYR A 145 6.95 -23.35 -5.63
C TYR A 145 6.03 -24.54 -5.40
N VAL A 146 4.70 -24.36 -5.40
CA VAL A 146 3.73 -25.46 -5.22
C VAL A 146 3.02 -25.76 -6.54
N PRO A 147 3.42 -26.83 -7.27
CA PRO A 147 2.79 -27.22 -8.51
C PRO A 147 1.30 -27.56 -8.30
N GLY A 148 0.45 -27.15 -9.24
CA GLY A 148 -0.98 -27.49 -9.21
C GLY A 148 -1.88 -26.54 -8.40
N LEU A 149 -1.33 -25.52 -7.76
CA LEU A 149 -2.16 -24.47 -7.17
C LEU A 149 -2.89 -23.68 -8.27
N PRO A 150 -4.23 -23.58 -8.21
CA PRO A 150 -4.99 -22.83 -9.21
C PRO A 150 -4.64 -21.35 -9.15
N LEU A 151 -4.46 -20.69 -10.30
CA LEU A 151 -4.15 -19.25 -10.40
C LEU A 151 -5.15 -18.37 -9.64
N TRP A 152 -6.42 -18.76 -9.59
CA TRP A 152 -7.44 -18.02 -8.86
C TRP A 152 -7.21 -17.96 -7.35
N SER A 153 -6.51 -18.94 -6.75
CA SER A 153 -6.23 -18.96 -5.31
C SER A 153 -5.37 -17.77 -4.88
N GLY A 154 -4.32 -17.45 -5.65
CA GLY A 154 -3.48 -16.28 -5.41
C GLY A 154 -4.27 -14.97 -5.54
N LEU A 155 -5.19 -14.89 -6.53
CA LEU A 155 -6.06 -13.73 -6.71
C LEU A 155 -7.03 -13.55 -5.55
N VAL A 156 -7.66 -14.63 -5.07
CA VAL A 156 -8.58 -14.61 -3.92
C VAL A 156 -7.84 -14.16 -2.65
N ILE A 157 -6.64 -14.70 -2.39
CA ILE A 157 -5.84 -14.31 -1.23
C ILE A 157 -5.48 -12.81 -1.31
N ALA A 158 -5.00 -12.34 -2.46
CA ALA A 158 -4.64 -10.94 -2.64
C ALA A 158 -5.86 -10.01 -2.47
N PHE A 159 -7.01 -10.40 -3.04
CA PHE A 159 -8.26 -9.65 -2.91
C PHE A 159 -8.74 -9.61 -1.45
N ALA A 160 -8.79 -10.76 -0.77
CA ALA A 160 -9.21 -10.87 0.62
C ALA A 160 -8.29 -10.08 1.55
N ALA A 161 -6.97 -10.24 1.43
CA ALA A 161 -5.99 -9.54 2.25
C ALA A 161 -6.12 -8.01 2.13
N ARG A 162 -6.21 -7.51 0.89
CA ARG A 162 -6.35 -6.07 0.62
C ARG A 162 -7.67 -5.50 1.13
N ASN A 163 -8.79 -6.20 0.89
CA ASN A 163 -10.10 -5.74 1.36
C ASN A 163 -10.21 -5.81 2.88
N SER A 164 -9.63 -6.82 3.53
CA SER A 164 -9.58 -6.91 4.99
C SER A 164 -8.81 -5.75 5.60
N ALA A 165 -7.65 -5.39 5.06
CA ALA A 165 -6.88 -4.23 5.51
C ALA A 165 -7.61 -2.90 5.28
N ALA A 166 -8.29 -2.75 4.13
CA ALA A 166 -9.11 -1.57 3.83
C ALA A 166 -10.33 -1.45 4.76
N TYR A 167 -11.01 -2.56 5.03
CA TYR A 167 -12.09 -2.62 6.01
C TYR A 167 -11.59 -2.26 7.41
N PHE A 168 -10.47 -2.86 7.84
CA PHE A 168 -9.86 -2.59 9.14
C PHE A 168 -9.48 -1.10 9.30
N THR A 169 -9.01 -0.46 8.25
CA THR A 169 -8.67 0.97 8.24
C THR A 169 -9.87 1.87 8.58
N LYS A 170 -11.08 1.47 8.17
CA LYS A 170 -12.31 2.20 8.48
C LYS A 170 -12.88 1.80 9.85
N TRP A 171 -12.93 0.51 10.11
CA TRP A 171 -13.54 -0.05 11.30
C TRP A 171 -12.77 0.27 12.58
N TYR A 172 -11.44 0.19 12.57
CA TYR A 172 -10.63 0.33 13.80
C TYR A 172 -10.74 1.70 14.48
N PRO A 173 -10.73 2.85 13.79
CA PRO A 173 -10.97 4.15 14.43
C PRO A 173 -12.37 4.26 15.04
N GLU A 174 -13.39 3.72 14.39
CA GLU A 174 -14.77 3.73 14.91
C GLU A 174 -14.90 2.86 16.16
N TYR A 175 -14.36 1.64 16.13
CA TYR A 175 -14.29 0.75 17.29
C TYR A 175 -13.61 1.43 18.47
N ARG A 176 -12.49 2.12 18.26
CA ARG A 176 -11.80 2.83 19.31
C ARG A 176 -12.62 3.96 19.91
N ARG A 177 -13.30 4.75 19.10
CA ARG A 177 -14.18 5.81 19.56
C ARG A 177 -15.35 5.25 20.39
N ALA A 178 -15.94 4.16 19.95
CA ALA A 178 -17.03 3.51 20.69
C ALA A 178 -16.59 2.95 22.05
N LYS A 179 -15.37 2.39 22.12
CA LYS A 179 -14.88 1.72 23.34
C LYS A 179 -14.24 2.67 24.36
N PHE A 180 -13.57 3.73 23.91
CA PHE A 180 -12.77 4.61 24.77
C PHE A 180 -13.26 6.06 24.79
N GLY A 181 -14.38 6.35 24.14
CA GLY A 181 -14.91 7.70 23.99
C GLY A 181 -14.16 8.54 22.93
N PRO A 182 -14.66 9.75 22.65
CA PRO A 182 -13.97 10.69 21.77
C PRO A 182 -12.60 11.05 22.37
N PRO A 183 -11.58 11.35 21.52
CA PRO A 183 -10.27 11.78 22.01
C PRO A 183 -10.40 12.96 22.97
N ALA A 184 -9.60 12.99 24.02
CA ALA A 184 -9.71 13.95 25.12
C ALA A 184 -9.71 15.45 24.74
N GLY A 185 -9.34 15.80 23.50
CA GLY A 185 -9.41 17.17 22.97
C GLY A 185 -10.73 17.54 22.28
N ALA A 186 -11.63 16.58 22.03
CA ALA A 186 -12.89 16.85 21.33
C ALA A 186 -14.02 17.36 22.26
N LEU A 187 -13.86 17.19 23.57
CA LEU A 187 -14.85 17.59 24.58
C LEU A 187 -14.72 19.05 25.05
N SER A 188 -13.71 19.79 24.62
CA SER A 188 -13.49 21.20 25.03
C SER A 188 -14.20 22.23 24.13
N ARG A 189 -15.07 21.80 23.22
CA ARG A 189 -15.77 22.68 22.26
C ARG A 189 -17.31 22.58 22.33
N SER A 190 -17.86 22.19 23.45
CA SER A 190 -19.31 22.31 23.72
C SER A 190 -19.62 23.51 24.63
#